data_f0f1bf84aac37fe5ed187acbb2034ed1
#
_entry.id   f0f1bf84aac37fe5ed187acbb2034ed1
#
_cell.length_a   1.000
_cell.length_b   1.000
_cell.length_c   1.000
_cell.angle_alpha   90.00
_cell.angle_beta   90.00
_cell.angle_gamma   90.00
#
_symmetry.space_group_name_H-M   'P 1'
#
loop_
_entity.id
_entity.type
_entity.pdbx_description
1 polymer ?
#
loop_
_entity_poly.entity_id
_entity_poly.type
_entity_poly.pdbx_seq_one_letter_code
_entity_poly.pdbx_strand_id
1 'polypeptide(L)'
;NIYFGEKTKKGYVRQNIREQTQYQIYNYTTQNRPADPYIRDIHWIDSRDKVIRTKDFDPARGYLLHGPYEREIGEVLVEKGYFYFGTKHGTWLTFDTKTVLQDKLHYSEGWPKDSKVTYYNREQKKIEKLIPIEYDLMEGNFFHFHEDGQVGVVGEYHFGEKVGLWTEYWNVKGKTVRKREIQYQEKPFTKDFTPYIRAEWDKEGNLIYRKEGLASN
;
A
#
# COMPACT_ATOMS: atom_id res chain seq x y z
N ASN A 1 -11.55 21.46 -18.64
CA ASN A 1 -11.56 20.00 -18.69
C ASN A 1 -12.57 19.44 -17.68
N ILE A 2 -13.08 18.25 -17.95
CA ILE A 2 -13.96 17.53 -17.04
C ILE A 2 -13.27 16.20 -16.70
N TYR A 3 -13.13 15.92 -15.41
CA TYR A 3 -12.61 14.64 -14.91
C TYR A 3 -13.55 14.13 -13.83
N PHE A 4 -13.86 12.83 -13.87
CA PHE A 4 -14.80 12.18 -12.93
C PHE A 4 -16.11 12.96 -12.74
N GLY A 5 -16.63 13.57 -13.83
CA GLY A 5 -17.84 14.38 -13.81
C GLY A 5 -17.72 15.82 -13.30
N GLU A 6 -16.55 16.23 -12.79
CA GLU A 6 -16.29 17.57 -12.23
C GLU A 6 -15.53 18.47 -13.21
N LYS A 7 -15.96 19.74 -13.31
CA LYS A 7 -15.22 20.78 -14.07
C LYS A 7 -13.95 21.16 -13.35
N THR A 8 -12.83 21.17 -14.09
CA THR A 8 -11.51 21.51 -13.56
C THR A 8 -10.82 22.58 -14.37
N LYS A 9 -9.89 23.27 -13.72
CA LYS A 9 -8.87 24.13 -14.35
C LYS A 9 -7.51 23.47 -14.24
N LYS A 10 -6.67 23.66 -15.27
CA LYS A 10 -5.27 23.24 -15.26
C LYS A 10 -4.40 24.36 -14.68
N GLY A 11 -3.46 23.99 -13.85
CA GLY A 11 -2.46 24.88 -13.27
C GLY A 11 -1.08 24.26 -13.27
N TYR A 12 -0.08 25.04 -12.92
CA TYR A 12 1.26 24.55 -12.64
C TYR A 12 1.91 25.36 -11.50
N VAL A 13 2.81 24.69 -10.79
CA VAL A 13 3.72 25.31 -9.82
C VAL A 13 5.13 25.04 -10.29
N ARG A 14 5.96 26.08 -10.28
CA ARG A 14 7.40 26.02 -10.55
C ARG A 14 8.17 26.31 -9.28
N GLN A 15 9.10 25.45 -8.95
CA GLN A 15 9.99 25.59 -7.79
C GLN A 15 11.43 25.27 -8.20
N ASN A 16 12.40 25.98 -7.63
CA ASN A 16 13.81 25.64 -7.79
C ASN A 16 14.26 24.86 -6.54
N ILE A 17 14.68 23.62 -6.73
CA ILE A 17 15.14 22.72 -5.67
C ILE A 17 16.57 22.28 -6.02
N ARG A 18 17.56 22.67 -5.21
CA ARG A 18 18.96 22.23 -5.35
C ARG A 18 19.47 22.32 -6.80
N GLU A 19 19.43 23.51 -7.39
CA GLU A 19 19.89 23.81 -8.77
C GLU A 19 19.06 23.19 -9.91
N GLN A 20 17.99 22.48 -9.60
CA GLN A 20 17.07 21.94 -10.60
C GLN A 20 15.70 22.62 -10.49
N THR A 21 15.07 22.82 -11.65
CA THR A 21 13.70 23.33 -11.69
C THR A 21 12.74 22.14 -11.60
N GLN A 22 11.83 22.20 -10.64
CA GLN A 22 10.69 21.29 -10.50
C GLN A 22 9.44 21.97 -11.04
N TYR A 23 8.68 21.24 -11.86
CA TYR A 23 7.33 21.58 -12.26
C TYR A 23 6.34 20.58 -11.68
N GLN A 24 5.24 21.10 -11.14
CA GLN A 24 4.07 20.32 -10.77
C GLN A 24 2.90 20.76 -11.64
N ILE A 25 2.45 19.94 -12.54
CA ILE A 25 1.34 20.20 -13.46
C ILE A 25 0.13 19.47 -12.90
N TYR A 26 -0.97 20.18 -12.70
CA TYR A 26 -2.13 19.63 -12.01
C TYR A 26 -3.43 20.19 -12.55
N ASN A 27 -4.50 19.50 -12.20
CA ASN A 27 -5.86 20.00 -12.34
C ASN A 27 -6.48 20.19 -10.96
N TYR A 28 -7.40 21.15 -10.82
CA TYR A 28 -8.06 21.50 -9.57
C TYR A 28 -9.52 21.85 -9.78
N THR A 29 -10.34 21.70 -8.73
CA THR A 29 -11.77 22.01 -8.76
C THR A 29 -12.02 23.49 -9.00
N THR A 30 -13.12 23.83 -9.68
CA THR A 30 -13.53 25.22 -9.91
C THR A 30 -14.49 25.73 -8.84
N GLN A 31 -15.00 24.83 -8.01
CA GLN A 31 -15.91 25.12 -6.90
C GLN A 31 -15.31 24.65 -5.59
N ASN A 32 -15.59 25.35 -4.52
CA ASN A 32 -15.21 24.91 -3.18
C ASN A 32 -16.04 23.69 -2.81
N ARG A 33 -15.35 22.61 -2.47
CA ARG A 33 -15.94 21.36 -1.95
C ARG A 33 -15.26 21.00 -0.65
N PRO A 34 -15.97 20.39 0.29
CA PRO A 34 -15.34 19.87 1.49
C PRO A 34 -14.35 18.75 1.12
N ALA A 35 -13.24 18.67 1.86
CA ALA A 35 -12.35 17.52 1.80
C ALA A 35 -12.96 16.36 2.57
N ASP A 36 -12.52 15.13 2.24
CA ASP A 36 -12.88 13.95 3.01
C ASP A 36 -12.26 14.04 4.41
N PRO A 37 -13.05 14.04 5.51
CA PRO A 37 -12.56 14.20 6.86
C PRO A 37 -11.78 12.97 7.39
N TYR A 38 -11.89 11.81 6.72
CA TYR A 38 -11.23 10.58 7.12
C TYR A 38 -9.86 10.38 6.45
N ILE A 39 -9.54 11.19 5.42
CA ILE A 39 -8.26 11.12 4.71
C ILE A 39 -7.30 12.16 5.27
N ARG A 40 -6.13 11.71 5.74
CA ARG A 40 -5.10 12.58 6.31
C ARG A 40 -4.42 13.48 5.28
N ASP A 41 -4.10 12.91 4.13
CA ASP A 41 -3.28 13.57 3.11
C ASP A 41 -4.18 14.12 1.99
N ILE A 42 -4.68 15.34 2.19
CA ILE A 42 -5.51 16.09 1.24
C ILE A 42 -4.65 17.06 0.45
N HIS A 43 -4.55 16.86 -0.85
CA HIS A 43 -3.74 17.70 -1.73
C HIS A 43 -4.57 18.83 -2.32
N TRP A 44 -4.08 20.04 -2.19
CA TRP A 44 -4.77 21.24 -2.65
C TRP A 44 -3.80 22.33 -3.08
N ILE A 45 -4.23 23.18 -3.99
CA ILE A 45 -3.46 24.36 -4.38
C ILE A 45 -3.82 25.56 -3.48
N ASP A 46 -2.84 26.08 -2.78
CA ASP A 46 -2.95 27.34 -2.06
C ASP A 46 -2.80 28.48 -3.07
N SER A 47 -3.91 29.19 -3.36
CA SER A 47 -3.94 30.24 -4.36
C SER A 47 -3.17 31.48 -3.95
N ARG A 48 -2.97 31.70 -2.65
CA ARG A 48 -2.21 32.83 -2.10
C ARG A 48 -0.71 32.60 -2.24
N ASP A 49 -0.25 31.45 -1.77
CA ASP A 49 1.18 31.12 -1.75
C ASP A 49 1.65 30.45 -3.05
N LYS A 50 0.72 30.06 -3.93
CA LYS A 50 0.94 29.37 -5.22
C LYS A 50 1.77 28.07 -5.05
N VAL A 51 1.45 27.31 -4.03
CA VAL A 51 2.08 26.03 -3.72
C VAL A 51 1.03 24.93 -3.53
N ILE A 52 1.40 23.68 -3.85
CA ILE A 52 0.58 22.53 -3.50
C ILE A 52 0.88 22.15 -2.05
N ARG A 53 -0.18 22.06 -1.23
CA ARG A 53 -0.13 21.59 0.15
C ARG A 53 -0.76 20.21 0.25
N THR A 54 -0.36 19.47 1.27
CA THR A 54 -0.82 18.07 1.48
C THR A 54 -1.70 17.90 2.72
N LYS A 55 -1.88 18.94 3.51
CA LYS A 55 -2.67 18.92 4.78
C LYS A 55 -3.33 20.26 4.98
N ASP A 56 -4.16 20.34 6.02
CA ASP A 56 -4.75 21.57 6.53
C ASP A 56 -5.46 22.37 5.41
N PHE A 57 -6.33 21.67 4.67
CA PHE A 57 -7.09 22.29 3.59
C PHE A 57 -7.97 23.42 4.10
N ASP A 58 -7.75 24.61 3.53
CA ASP A 58 -8.54 25.81 3.79
C ASP A 58 -9.29 26.22 2.50
N PRO A 59 -10.61 26.03 2.44
CA PRO A 59 -11.41 26.37 1.27
C PRO A 59 -11.46 27.89 0.98
N ALA A 60 -11.11 28.73 1.96
CA ALA A 60 -10.99 30.19 1.73
C ALA A 60 -9.69 30.57 1.01
N ARG A 61 -8.68 29.69 1.02
CA ARG A 61 -7.36 29.93 0.46
C ARG A 61 -7.08 29.20 -0.84
N GLY A 62 -7.82 28.13 -1.14
CA GLY A 62 -7.49 27.33 -2.30
C GLY A 62 -8.53 26.29 -2.72
N TYR A 63 -8.10 25.42 -3.62
CA TYR A 63 -8.96 24.43 -4.26
C TYR A 63 -8.32 23.05 -4.20
N LEU A 64 -9.15 22.02 -4.06
CA LEU A 64 -8.71 20.61 -4.08
C LEU A 64 -8.16 20.23 -5.46
N LEU A 65 -7.07 19.47 -5.49
CA LEU A 65 -6.59 18.86 -6.72
C LEU A 65 -7.61 17.81 -7.20
N HIS A 66 -7.88 17.80 -8.53
CA HIS A 66 -8.86 16.89 -9.12
C HIS A 66 -8.56 16.67 -10.60
N GLY A 67 -8.29 15.43 -10.98
CA GLY A 67 -7.86 15.06 -12.33
C GLY A 67 -6.36 14.75 -12.41
N PRO A 68 -5.75 14.77 -13.61
CA PRO A 68 -4.37 14.36 -13.80
C PRO A 68 -3.37 15.28 -13.09
N TYR A 69 -2.29 14.63 -12.64
CA TYR A 69 -1.15 15.26 -11.99
C TYR A 69 0.15 14.69 -12.55
N GLU A 70 1.12 15.58 -12.78
CA GLU A 70 2.47 15.24 -13.23
C GLU A 70 3.48 16.10 -12.47
N ARG A 71 4.61 15.49 -12.08
CA ARG A 71 5.75 16.19 -11.49
C ARG A 71 7.01 15.88 -12.29
N GLU A 72 7.69 16.94 -12.69
CA GLU A 72 8.93 16.90 -13.46
C GLU A 72 10.06 17.55 -12.68
N ILE A 73 11.27 17.01 -12.82
CA ILE A 73 12.51 17.60 -12.28
C ILE A 73 13.51 17.66 -13.43
N GLY A 74 13.99 18.86 -13.78
CA GLY A 74 14.92 19.07 -14.90
C GLY A 74 14.37 18.48 -16.21
N GLU A 75 13.08 18.72 -16.51
CA GLU A 75 12.37 18.22 -17.71
C GLU A 75 12.14 16.69 -17.74
N VAL A 76 12.46 15.97 -16.65
CA VAL A 76 12.23 14.52 -16.55
C VAL A 76 10.99 14.28 -15.70
N LEU A 77 10.04 13.50 -16.22
CA LEU A 77 8.85 13.06 -15.47
C LEU A 77 9.28 12.10 -14.35
N VAL A 78 9.01 12.47 -13.10
CA VAL A 78 9.36 11.68 -11.92
C VAL A 78 8.14 11.14 -11.16
N GLU A 79 6.96 11.70 -11.37
CA GLU A 79 5.72 11.22 -10.73
C GLU A 79 4.51 11.56 -11.60
N LYS A 80 3.55 10.64 -11.71
CA LYS A 80 2.25 10.92 -12.32
C LYS A 80 1.14 10.08 -11.71
N GLY A 81 -0.07 10.62 -11.74
CA GLY A 81 -1.27 9.96 -11.25
C GLY A 81 -2.50 10.82 -11.42
N TYR A 82 -3.53 10.49 -10.68
CA TYR A 82 -4.78 11.25 -10.65
C TYR A 82 -5.16 11.60 -9.22
N PHE A 83 -5.72 12.80 -9.06
CA PHE A 83 -6.39 13.20 -7.83
C PHE A 83 -7.92 13.13 -7.99
N TYR A 84 -8.58 12.72 -6.90
CA TYR A 84 -10.03 12.77 -6.74
C TYR A 84 -10.35 13.59 -5.48
N PHE A 85 -10.84 14.81 -5.65
CA PHE A 85 -11.10 15.78 -4.58
C PHE A 85 -9.99 15.86 -3.51
N GLY A 86 -8.75 16.07 -3.96
CA GLY A 86 -7.57 16.21 -3.12
C GLY A 86 -6.92 14.89 -2.68
N THR A 87 -7.52 13.75 -2.94
CA THR A 87 -6.99 12.44 -2.58
C THR A 87 -6.36 11.73 -3.77
N LYS A 88 -5.32 10.92 -3.56
CA LYS A 88 -4.76 10.08 -4.63
C LYS A 88 -5.79 9.06 -5.08
N HIS A 89 -5.92 8.86 -6.41
CA HIS A 89 -6.87 7.93 -7.01
C HIS A 89 -6.28 7.23 -8.24
N GLY A 90 -6.69 5.98 -8.48
CA GLY A 90 -6.17 5.19 -9.59
C GLY A 90 -4.69 4.86 -9.44
N THR A 91 -4.01 4.68 -10.56
CA THR A 91 -2.59 4.29 -10.59
C THR A 91 -1.68 5.50 -10.44
N TRP A 92 -0.74 5.41 -9.50
CA TRP A 92 0.35 6.36 -9.29
C TRP A 92 1.67 5.71 -9.65
N LEU A 93 2.47 6.39 -10.46
CA LEU A 93 3.76 5.94 -10.95
C LEU A 93 4.85 6.91 -10.49
N THR A 94 5.93 6.38 -9.97
CA THR A 94 7.13 7.14 -9.59
C THR A 94 8.33 6.63 -10.39
N PHE A 95 9.11 7.55 -10.95
CA PHE A 95 10.28 7.27 -11.74
C PHE A 95 11.52 7.96 -11.14
N ASP A 96 12.69 7.41 -11.39
CA ASP A 96 13.93 8.13 -11.13
C ASP A 96 14.25 9.11 -12.26
N THR A 97 15.33 9.88 -12.09
CA THR A 97 15.80 10.84 -13.09
C THR A 97 16.33 10.22 -14.38
N LYS A 98 16.42 8.89 -14.45
CA LYS A 98 16.77 8.11 -15.64
C LYS A 98 15.53 7.50 -16.30
N THR A 99 14.33 7.91 -15.90
CA THR A 99 13.03 7.40 -16.38
C THR A 99 12.76 5.93 -16.05
N VAL A 100 13.50 5.35 -15.12
CA VAL A 100 13.25 3.97 -14.66
C VAL A 100 12.13 3.99 -13.63
N LEU A 101 11.11 3.14 -13.83
CA LEU A 101 9.99 2.99 -12.90
C LEU A 101 10.51 2.48 -11.55
N GLN A 102 10.28 3.27 -10.49
CA GLN A 102 10.66 2.94 -9.12
C GLN A 102 9.51 2.35 -8.33
N ASP A 103 8.29 2.88 -8.55
CA ASP A 103 7.12 2.48 -7.80
C ASP A 103 5.84 2.60 -8.62
N LYS A 104 4.89 1.69 -8.36
CA LYS A 104 3.56 1.68 -8.95
C LYS A 104 2.56 1.31 -7.86
N LEU A 105 1.79 2.28 -7.42
CA LEU A 105 0.79 2.12 -6.37
C LEU A 105 -0.62 2.37 -6.90
N HIS A 106 -1.60 1.69 -6.34
CA HIS A 106 -3.01 1.93 -6.63
C HIS A 106 -3.72 2.51 -5.42
N TYR A 107 -4.57 3.49 -5.67
CA TYR A 107 -5.37 4.17 -4.66
C TYR A 107 -6.84 4.18 -5.04
N SER A 108 -7.71 4.16 -4.04
CA SER A 108 -9.11 4.48 -4.18
C SER A 108 -9.45 5.59 -3.20
N GLU A 109 -9.69 6.81 -3.75
CA GLU A 109 -10.08 7.98 -2.95
C GLU A 109 -9.20 8.22 -1.71
N GLY A 110 -7.86 8.10 -1.89
CA GLY A 110 -6.86 8.30 -0.86
C GLY A 110 -6.40 7.03 -0.12
N TRP A 111 -7.13 5.93 -0.24
CA TRP A 111 -6.79 4.68 0.42
C TRP A 111 -5.91 3.80 -0.47
N PRO A 112 -4.73 3.35 0.01
CA PRO A 112 -3.92 2.36 -0.71
C PRO A 112 -4.67 1.05 -0.92
N LYS A 113 -4.49 0.45 -2.11
CA LYS A 113 -5.12 -0.82 -2.49
C LYS A 113 -4.14 -1.93 -2.85
N ASP A 114 -2.86 -1.66 -2.83
CA ASP A 114 -1.84 -2.64 -3.23
C ASP A 114 -1.22 -3.34 -2.04
N SER A 115 -0.80 -4.57 -2.29
CA SER A 115 0.06 -5.28 -1.36
C SER A 115 1.41 -4.59 -1.23
N LYS A 116 1.90 -4.45 0.00
CA LYS A 116 3.26 -4.01 0.28
C LYS A 116 4.20 -5.19 0.07
N VAL A 117 5.18 -5.02 -0.82
CA VAL A 117 6.22 -6.02 -1.08
C VAL A 117 7.50 -5.62 -0.39
N THR A 118 8.11 -6.54 0.37
CA THR A 118 9.47 -6.40 0.91
C THR A 118 10.42 -7.38 0.22
N TYR A 119 11.70 -7.03 0.20
CA TYR A 119 12.72 -7.78 -0.53
C TYR A 119 13.91 -8.10 0.36
N TYR A 120 14.55 -9.26 0.16
CA TYR A 120 15.78 -9.64 0.82
C TYR A 120 16.98 -8.79 0.41
N ASN A 121 16.95 -8.22 -0.79
CA ASN A 121 18.05 -7.43 -1.33
C ASN A 121 17.57 -6.10 -1.90
N ARG A 122 18.50 -5.13 -1.99
CA ARG A 122 18.25 -3.79 -2.53
C ARG A 122 17.92 -3.77 -4.02
N GLU A 123 18.28 -4.84 -4.74
CA GLU A 123 18.02 -4.96 -6.18
C GLU A 123 16.57 -5.37 -6.49
N GLN A 124 15.76 -5.61 -5.45
CA GLN A 124 14.33 -5.97 -5.54
C GLN A 124 14.05 -7.21 -6.41
N LYS A 125 14.97 -8.17 -6.40
CA LYS A 125 14.83 -9.41 -7.19
C LYS A 125 14.27 -10.58 -6.40
N LYS A 126 14.48 -10.58 -5.07
CA LYS A 126 14.04 -11.67 -4.19
C LYS A 126 13.02 -11.15 -3.19
N ILE A 127 11.77 -11.50 -3.40
CA ILE A 127 10.67 -11.12 -2.52
C ILE A 127 10.83 -11.82 -1.17
N GLU A 128 10.76 -11.05 -0.08
CA GLU A 128 10.72 -11.55 1.29
C GLU A 128 9.28 -11.70 1.77
N LYS A 129 8.47 -10.64 1.66
CA LYS A 129 7.09 -10.65 2.13
C LYS A 129 6.15 -10.01 1.13
N LEU A 130 4.96 -10.54 1.07
CA LEU A 130 3.79 -9.98 0.39
C LEU A 130 2.73 -9.70 1.46
N ILE A 131 2.57 -8.42 1.80
CA ILE A 131 1.66 -7.96 2.85
C ILE A 131 0.44 -7.35 2.16
N PRO A 132 -0.75 -7.95 2.29
CA PRO A 132 -1.95 -7.43 1.66
C PRO A 132 -2.39 -6.13 2.35
N ILE A 133 -2.67 -5.08 1.59
CA ILE A 133 -3.14 -3.80 2.12
C ILE A 133 -4.41 -3.39 1.39
N GLU A 134 -5.47 -3.12 2.14
CA GLU A 134 -6.67 -2.48 1.65
C GLU A 134 -7.17 -1.46 2.67
N TYR A 135 -7.52 -0.25 2.22
CA TYR A 135 -7.95 0.85 3.11
C TYR A 135 -6.97 1.15 4.26
N ASP A 136 -5.65 1.06 3.99
CA ASP A 136 -4.56 1.27 4.96
C ASP A 136 -4.50 0.22 6.10
N LEU A 137 -5.22 -0.88 5.97
CA LEU A 137 -5.20 -2.02 6.88
C LEU A 137 -4.64 -3.26 6.17
N MET A 138 -4.05 -4.16 6.94
CA MET A 138 -3.72 -5.49 6.42
C MET A 138 -5.03 -6.26 6.21
N GLU A 139 -5.28 -6.67 4.97
CA GLU A 139 -6.53 -7.33 4.56
C GLU A 139 -6.25 -8.33 3.45
N GLY A 140 -6.52 -9.61 3.68
CA GLY A 140 -6.33 -10.71 2.74
C GLY A 140 -5.09 -11.57 3.01
N ASN A 141 -4.63 -12.30 1.99
CA ASN A 141 -3.60 -13.31 2.13
C ASN A 141 -2.19 -12.71 2.29
N PHE A 142 -1.52 -13.12 3.36
CA PHE A 142 -0.12 -12.81 3.65
C PHE A 142 0.79 -13.96 3.22
N PHE A 143 1.94 -13.62 2.64
CA PHE A 143 3.00 -14.56 2.30
C PHE A 143 4.35 -14.04 2.80
N HIS A 144 5.14 -14.94 3.39
CA HIS A 144 6.57 -14.77 3.59
C HIS A 144 7.28 -15.88 2.84
N PHE A 145 8.32 -15.52 2.10
CA PHE A 145 9.12 -16.45 1.30
C PHE A 145 10.50 -16.62 1.93
N HIS A 146 11.10 -17.77 1.76
CA HIS A 146 12.53 -17.97 1.98
C HIS A 146 13.33 -17.30 0.85
N GLU A 147 14.62 -17.08 1.06
CA GLU A 147 15.47 -16.37 0.09
C GLU A 147 15.58 -17.06 -1.29
N ASP A 148 15.31 -18.36 -1.35
CA ASP A 148 15.25 -19.16 -2.59
C ASP A 148 13.87 -19.12 -3.28
N GLY A 149 12.91 -18.36 -2.73
CA GLY A 149 11.57 -18.18 -3.26
C GLY A 149 10.55 -19.21 -2.80
N GLN A 150 10.94 -20.21 -1.97
CA GLN A 150 9.98 -21.15 -1.38
C GLN A 150 9.13 -20.45 -0.31
N VAL A 151 7.88 -20.87 -0.18
CA VAL A 151 6.97 -20.30 0.84
C VAL A 151 7.46 -20.69 2.24
N GLY A 152 7.61 -19.69 3.10
CA GLY A 152 7.99 -19.86 4.50
C GLY A 152 6.83 -19.70 5.49
N VAL A 153 5.88 -18.77 5.21
CA VAL A 153 4.68 -18.55 6.02
C VAL A 153 3.52 -18.17 5.11
N VAL A 154 2.33 -18.69 5.42
CA VAL A 154 1.06 -18.32 4.80
C VAL A 154 0.04 -18.06 5.90
N GLY A 155 -0.77 -17.02 5.75
CA GLY A 155 -1.88 -16.72 6.64
C GLY A 155 -2.78 -15.66 6.05
N GLU A 156 -3.77 -15.25 6.83
CA GLU A 156 -4.74 -14.26 6.42
C GLU A 156 -4.85 -13.14 7.46
N TYR A 157 -4.94 -11.92 6.98
CA TYR A 157 -5.30 -10.75 7.77
C TYR A 157 -6.73 -10.32 7.47
N HIS A 158 -7.44 -9.89 8.50
CA HIS A 158 -8.74 -9.26 8.37
C HIS A 158 -8.84 -8.08 9.35
N PHE A 159 -9.13 -6.88 8.81
CA PHE A 159 -9.10 -5.62 9.56
C PHE A 159 -7.80 -5.40 10.37
N GLY A 160 -6.65 -5.77 9.82
CA GLY A 160 -5.34 -5.61 10.45
C GLY A 160 -4.96 -6.72 11.43
N GLU A 161 -5.86 -7.64 11.75
CA GLU A 161 -5.61 -8.75 12.66
C GLU A 161 -5.39 -10.08 11.93
N LYS A 162 -4.54 -10.93 12.50
CA LYS A 162 -4.38 -12.31 12.02
C LYS A 162 -5.63 -13.12 12.33
N VAL A 163 -6.16 -13.82 11.31
CA VAL A 163 -7.34 -14.69 11.45
C VAL A 163 -7.06 -16.07 10.90
N GLY A 164 -7.89 -17.05 11.31
CA GLY A 164 -7.86 -18.41 10.79
C GLY A 164 -6.57 -19.17 11.06
N LEU A 165 -6.19 -20.02 10.13
CA LEU A 165 -5.03 -20.90 10.24
C LEU A 165 -3.80 -20.26 9.58
N TRP A 166 -2.73 -20.09 10.35
CA TRP A 166 -1.41 -19.68 9.87
C TRP A 166 -0.50 -20.89 9.79
N THR A 167 0.16 -21.08 8.65
CA THR A 167 1.06 -22.22 8.43
C THR A 167 2.48 -21.70 8.15
N GLU A 168 3.43 -22.24 8.90
CA GLU A 168 4.87 -22.04 8.70
C GLU A 168 5.46 -23.27 8.02
N TYR A 169 6.52 -23.07 7.24
CA TYR A 169 7.21 -24.12 6.51
C TYR A 169 8.73 -24.06 6.74
N TRP A 170 9.32 -25.25 6.82
CA TRP A 170 10.77 -25.42 6.67
C TRP A 170 11.13 -25.34 5.18
N ASN A 171 12.28 -24.77 4.88
CA ASN A 171 12.94 -24.97 3.61
C ASN A 171 14.02 -26.06 3.77
N VAL A 172 13.75 -27.22 3.22
CA VAL A 172 14.68 -28.36 3.29
C VAL A 172 15.18 -28.65 1.87
N LYS A 173 16.40 -28.16 1.56
CA LYS A 173 17.06 -28.33 0.24
C LYS A 173 16.14 -27.93 -0.94
N GLY A 174 15.49 -26.77 -0.84
CA GLY A 174 14.59 -26.25 -1.87
C GLY A 174 13.19 -26.88 -1.91
N LYS A 175 12.86 -27.71 -0.92
CA LYS A 175 11.51 -28.28 -0.75
C LYS A 175 10.81 -27.66 0.46
N THR A 176 9.56 -27.34 0.30
CA THR A 176 8.68 -26.84 1.37
C THR A 176 8.17 -27.99 2.20
N VAL A 177 8.53 -28.05 3.49
CA VAL A 177 8.05 -29.04 4.45
C VAL A 177 7.28 -28.31 5.54
N ARG A 178 6.08 -28.78 5.90
CA ARG A 178 5.26 -28.15 6.95
C ARG A 178 6.05 -28.13 8.27
N LYS A 179 6.05 -26.96 8.94
CA LYS A 179 6.76 -26.73 10.19
C LYS A 179 5.79 -26.60 11.36
N ARG A 180 4.80 -25.71 11.22
CA ARG A 180 3.89 -25.37 12.30
C ARG A 180 2.57 -24.85 11.77
N GLU A 181 1.50 -25.20 12.43
CA GLU A 181 0.18 -24.60 12.26
C GLU A 181 -0.21 -23.86 13.54
N ILE A 182 -0.60 -22.59 13.39
CA ILE A 182 -1.05 -21.72 14.47
C ILE A 182 -2.48 -21.30 14.17
N GLN A 183 -3.40 -21.58 15.10
CA GLN A 183 -4.78 -21.14 15.00
C GLN A 183 -4.93 -19.78 15.65
N TYR A 184 -5.39 -18.81 14.88
CA TYR A 184 -5.88 -17.52 15.33
C TYR A 184 -7.40 -17.52 15.35
N GLN A 185 -8.01 -16.44 15.90
CA GLN A 185 -9.46 -16.25 15.88
C GLN A 185 -10.02 -16.32 14.45
N GLU A 186 -11.23 -16.86 14.30
CA GLU A 186 -11.90 -16.94 12.99
C GLU A 186 -12.40 -15.57 12.50
N LYS A 187 -12.73 -14.66 13.43
CA LYS A 187 -13.21 -13.31 13.13
C LYS A 187 -12.34 -12.29 13.86
N PRO A 188 -12.03 -11.13 13.23
CA PRO A 188 -11.28 -10.07 13.87
C PRO A 188 -12.00 -9.59 15.14
N PHE A 189 -11.23 -9.04 16.07
CA PHE A 189 -11.71 -8.47 17.33
C PHE A 189 -12.47 -9.45 18.23
N THR A 190 -12.27 -10.76 18.07
CA THR A 190 -12.84 -11.77 18.97
C THR A 190 -12.22 -11.61 20.34
N LYS A 191 -13.05 -11.32 21.36
CA LYS A 191 -12.60 -11.21 22.75
C LYS A 191 -12.25 -12.59 23.30
N ASP A 192 -11.28 -12.59 24.24
CA ASP A 192 -10.88 -13.79 25.01
C ASP A 192 -10.35 -14.98 24.18
N PHE A 193 -9.92 -14.73 22.93
CA PHE A 193 -9.25 -15.74 22.11
C PHE A 193 -7.73 -15.61 22.28
N THR A 194 -7.08 -16.70 22.65
CA THR A 194 -5.60 -16.81 22.67
C THR A 194 -5.14 -17.71 21.54
N PRO A 195 -4.31 -17.21 20.61
CA PRO A 195 -3.74 -18.03 19.55
C PRO A 195 -2.98 -19.23 20.13
N TYR A 196 -3.08 -20.37 19.47
CA TYR A 196 -2.44 -21.61 19.92
C TYR A 196 -1.83 -22.39 18.78
N ILE A 197 -0.79 -23.16 19.09
CA ILE A 197 -0.19 -24.10 18.15
C ILE A 197 -1.12 -25.30 18.00
N ARG A 198 -1.57 -25.55 16.77
CA ARG A 198 -2.42 -26.67 16.40
C ARG A 198 -1.63 -27.96 16.19
N ALA A 199 -0.50 -27.83 15.47
CA ALA A 199 0.42 -28.94 15.19
C ALA A 199 1.82 -28.44 14.83
N GLU A 200 2.83 -29.28 15.05
CA GLU A 200 4.22 -29.03 14.64
C GLU A 200 4.83 -30.30 14.02
N TRP A 201 5.74 -30.08 13.08
CA TRP A 201 6.49 -31.12 12.38
C TRP A 201 7.99 -30.83 12.38
N ASP A 202 8.80 -31.86 12.37
CA ASP A 202 10.23 -31.75 12.16
C ASP A 202 10.59 -31.46 10.68
N LYS A 203 11.87 -31.35 10.37
CA LYS A 203 12.36 -31.10 9.01
C LYS A 203 12.18 -32.30 8.07
N GLU A 204 12.03 -33.48 8.62
CA GLU A 204 11.77 -34.75 7.94
C GLU A 204 10.26 -34.92 7.63
N GLY A 205 9.40 -34.07 8.20
CA GLY A 205 7.95 -34.07 8.01
C GLY A 205 7.20 -34.95 9.01
N ASN A 206 7.87 -35.46 10.04
CA ASN A 206 7.23 -36.24 11.09
C ASN A 206 6.49 -35.28 12.04
N LEU A 207 5.28 -35.67 12.45
CA LEU A 207 4.49 -34.91 13.42
C LEU A 207 5.13 -35.06 14.81
N ILE A 208 5.54 -33.92 15.42
CA ILE A 208 6.16 -33.88 16.75
C ILE A 208 5.23 -33.34 17.84
N TYR A 209 4.20 -32.58 17.43
CA TYR A 209 3.18 -32.07 18.36
C TYR A 209 1.83 -31.93 17.67
N ARG A 210 0.76 -32.27 18.38
CA ARG A 210 -0.63 -31.96 18.00
C ARG A 210 -1.43 -31.62 19.26
N LYS A 211 -2.17 -30.54 19.21
CA LYS A 211 -3.07 -30.17 20.32
C LYS A 211 -4.18 -31.24 20.45
N GLU A 212 -4.39 -31.71 21.66
CA GLU A 212 -5.46 -32.68 21.96
C GLU A 212 -6.86 -32.08 21.71
N GLY A 213 -7.82 -32.93 21.33
CA GLY A 213 -9.22 -32.53 21.10
C GLY A 213 -9.52 -32.00 19.71
N LEU A 214 -8.54 -31.95 18.77
CA LEU A 214 -8.78 -31.60 17.36
C LEU A 214 -9.06 -32.91 16.59
N ALA A 215 -10.25 -32.97 15.94
CA ALA A 215 -10.59 -34.08 15.05
C ALA A 215 -9.55 -34.23 13.92
N SER A 216 -9.15 -35.46 13.61
CA SER A 216 -8.34 -35.75 12.41
C SER A 216 -9.24 -35.57 11.18
N ASN A 217 -8.99 -34.52 10.38
CA ASN A 217 -9.54 -34.42 9.02
C ASN A 217 -8.59 -35.08 8.04
#